data_8d3d24aba978241d2074e266c72e8d0f
#
_entry.id   8d3d24aba978241d2074e266c72e8d0f
#
_cell.length_a   1.000
_cell.length_b   1.000
_cell.length_c   1.000
_cell.angle_alpha   90.00
_cell.angle_beta   90.00
_cell.angle_gamma   90.00
#
_symmetry.space_group_name_H-M   'P 1'
#
loop_
_entity.id
_entity.type
_entity.pdbx_description
1 polymer ?
#
loop_
_entity_poly.entity_id
_entity_poly.type
_entity_poly.pdbx_seq_one_letter_code
_entity_poly.pdbx_strand_id
1 'polypeptide(L)'
;DVVMRMRERAEFPRAVMEKLPKLKLLLATGMRNARSIDLAAADELGITVSTTDALHQTTVEVTWMLILALFRGFLEEVGSVRKGGWQRGLGVGLDGKTLGVLGLGNMGQPVAKIAQVFGMHVIAWSPNLTPERTKPHDVECVSKEDLFKRSDAITLHVPHAKETEGLVGAHELSLMKTGAYLINTSRPKIVDEEPFIAALTNQSIGGAGLDVFNIEPLPDDHPFRLLPNVISTPH
;
A
#
# COMPACT_ATOMS: atom_id res chain seq x y z
N ASP A 1 13.01 -1.76 32.87
CA ASP A 1 12.20 -2.64 32.05
C ASP A 1 12.34 -2.29 30.57
N VAL A 2 11.93 -3.21 29.68
CA VAL A 2 11.95 -3.07 28.24
C VAL A 2 10.54 -3.22 27.71
N VAL A 3 10.13 -2.34 26.81
CA VAL A 3 8.88 -2.47 26.07
C VAL A 3 9.21 -2.60 24.60
N MET A 4 8.68 -3.62 23.93
CA MET A 4 8.71 -3.79 22.49
C MET A 4 7.33 -3.47 21.94
N ARG A 5 7.26 -2.55 20.98
CA ARG A 5 6.03 -2.22 20.28
C ARG A 5 6.11 -2.64 18.82
N MET A 6 4.99 -3.10 18.29
CA MET A 6 4.87 -3.43 16.87
C MET A 6 4.34 -2.24 16.10
N ARG A 7 5.17 -1.70 15.20
CA ARG A 7 4.83 -0.58 14.29
C ARG A 7 4.28 0.64 15.06
N GLU A 8 3.34 1.38 14.46
CA GLU A 8 2.70 2.58 15.03
C GLU A 8 1.42 2.32 15.81
N ARG A 9 1.09 1.05 16.10
CA ARG A 9 -0.20 0.65 16.72
C ARG A 9 -0.43 1.19 18.13
N ALA A 10 0.64 1.46 18.87
CA ALA A 10 0.57 2.07 20.20
C ALA A 10 1.34 3.39 20.22
N GLU A 11 0.70 4.45 20.65
CA GLU A 11 1.37 5.73 20.86
C GLU A 11 2.11 5.77 22.19
N PHE A 12 3.29 6.41 22.21
CA PHE A 12 4.08 6.66 23.41
C PHE A 12 4.33 8.15 23.59
N PRO A 13 3.26 8.93 23.93
CA PRO A 13 3.42 10.31 24.34
C PRO A 13 4.02 10.38 25.75
N ARG A 14 4.52 11.55 26.17
CA ARG A 14 5.07 11.81 27.51
C ARG A 14 4.19 11.21 28.62
N ALA A 15 2.90 11.47 28.60
CA ALA A 15 1.95 11.03 29.65
C ALA A 15 1.87 9.51 29.82
N VAL A 16 2.20 8.73 28.78
CA VAL A 16 2.30 7.26 28.87
C VAL A 16 3.64 6.87 29.47
N MET A 17 4.74 7.48 29.04
CA MET A 17 6.08 7.15 29.51
C MET A 17 6.29 7.50 30.98
N GLU A 18 5.73 8.60 31.45
CA GLU A 18 5.76 9.01 32.89
C GLU A 18 5.08 7.99 33.81
N LYS A 19 4.11 7.22 33.29
CA LYS A 19 3.45 6.12 34.06
C LYS A 19 4.29 4.84 34.09
N LEU A 20 5.42 4.81 33.42
CA LEU A 20 6.31 3.66 33.31
C LEU A 20 7.71 3.96 33.92
N PRO A 21 7.81 4.19 35.25
CA PRO A 21 9.06 4.71 35.88
C PRO A 21 10.24 3.74 35.82
N LYS A 22 10.00 2.48 35.45
CA LYS A 22 11.04 1.45 35.26
C LYS A 22 11.43 1.26 33.79
N LEU A 23 10.80 1.96 32.86
CA LEU A 23 11.08 1.84 31.44
C LEU A 23 12.46 2.43 31.12
N LYS A 24 13.36 1.61 30.58
CA LYS A 24 14.72 2.02 30.17
C LYS A 24 14.93 1.91 28.66
N LEU A 25 14.22 0.98 28.01
CA LEU A 25 14.34 0.74 26.58
C LEU A 25 12.97 0.59 25.94
N LEU A 26 12.69 1.41 24.95
CA LEU A 26 11.53 1.30 24.05
C LEU A 26 12.03 0.84 22.68
N LEU A 27 11.74 -0.42 22.35
CA LEU A 27 12.11 -1.01 21.08
C LEU A 27 10.92 -0.92 20.12
N ALA A 28 11.06 -0.17 19.04
CA ALA A 28 10.05 -0.10 17.98
C ALA A 28 10.43 -0.99 16.81
N THR A 29 9.55 -1.95 16.43
CA THR A 29 9.81 -2.78 15.24
C THR A 29 9.53 -2.00 13.97
N GLY A 30 10.46 -2.09 13.01
CA GLY A 30 10.43 -1.32 11.76
C GLY A 30 11.11 0.04 11.91
N MET A 31 10.99 0.88 10.86
CA MET A 31 11.62 2.20 10.86
C MET A 31 11.04 3.10 11.95
N ARG A 32 11.93 3.88 12.58
CA ARG A 32 11.60 4.82 13.64
C ARG A 32 10.47 5.76 13.22
N ASN A 33 9.32 5.66 13.89
CA ASN A 33 8.19 6.54 13.65
C ASN A 33 8.15 7.65 14.69
N ALA A 34 8.66 8.82 14.34
CA ALA A 34 8.68 9.99 15.22
C ALA A 34 7.27 10.49 15.60
N ARG A 35 6.23 10.16 14.81
CA ARG A 35 4.85 10.61 15.08
C ARG A 35 4.17 9.88 16.22
N SER A 36 4.61 8.68 16.55
CA SER A 36 3.97 7.83 17.56
C SER A 36 4.82 7.67 18.84
N ILE A 37 6.00 8.31 18.91
CA ILE A 37 6.86 8.34 20.09
C ILE A 37 7.30 9.78 20.31
N ASP A 38 7.03 10.32 21.49
CA ASP A 38 7.61 11.61 21.93
C ASP A 38 9.08 11.40 22.28
N LEU A 39 9.94 11.62 21.27
CA LEU A 39 11.38 11.37 21.40
C LEU A 39 12.06 12.34 22.37
N ALA A 40 11.56 13.58 22.47
CA ALA A 40 12.09 14.56 23.40
C ALA A 40 11.78 14.15 24.85
N ALA A 41 10.53 13.73 25.10
CA ALA A 41 10.17 13.19 26.41
C ALA A 41 10.92 11.91 26.75
N ALA A 42 11.16 11.02 25.78
CA ALA A 42 11.94 9.81 26.01
C ALA A 42 13.38 10.13 26.47
N ASP A 43 14.03 11.09 25.81
CA ASP A 43 15.38 11.54 26.14
C ASP A 43 15.43 12.15 27.55
N GLU A 44 14.52 13.06 27.86
CA GLU A 44 14.41 13.70 29.20
C GLU A 44 14.14 12.68 30.33
N LEU A 45 13.38 11.62 30.05
CA LEU A 45 13.07 10.54 31.01
C LEU A 45 14.14 9.46 31.06
N GLY A 46 15.23 9.57 30.30
CA GLY A 46 16.31 8.59 30.25
C GLY A 46 15.90 7.27 29.59
N ILE A 47 14.91 7.28 28.71
CA ILE A 47 14.43 6.12 27.99
C ILE A 47 15.13 6.01 26.64
N THR A 48 15.92 4.97 26.45
CA THR A 48 16.55 4.70 25.16
C THR A 48 15.47 4.23 24.15
N VAL A 49 15.40 4.89 22.99
CA VAL A 49 14.54 4.47 21.89
C VAL A 49 15.38 3.84 20.78
N SER A 50 15.13 2.57 20.48
CA SER A 50 15.80 1.85 19.40
C SER A 50 14.80 1.30 18.40
N THR A 51 15.28 1.05 17.18
CA THR A 51 14.45 0.51 16.08
C THR A 51 15.13 -0.70 15.47
N THR A 52 14.35 -1.56 14.80
CA THR A 52 14.89 -2.62 13.95
C THR A 52 14.87 -2.17 12.50
N ASP A 53 15.67 -2.82 11.66
CA ASP A 53 15.55 -2.66 10.22
C ASP A 53 14.19 -3.19 9.73
N ALA A 54 13.69 -2.59 8.64
CA ALA A 54 12.48 -3.05 8.00
C ALA A 54 12.81 -4.12 6.95
N LEU A 55 12.11 -5.24 7.01
CA LEU A 55 12.13 -6.25 5.95
C LEU A 55 11.20 -5.78 4.82
N HIS A 56 11.78 -5.05 3.86
CA HIS A 56 11.02 -4.50 2.73
C HIS A 56 10.43 -5.58 1.82
N GLN A 57 11.07 -6.75 1.76
CA GLN A 57 10.69 -7.85 0.89
C GLN A 57 9.26 -8.35 1.15
N THR A 58 8.84 -8.45 2.41
CA THR A 58 7.49 -8.94 2.75
C THR A 58 6.38 -8.05 2.21
N THR A 59 6.56 -6.73 2.21
CA THR A 59 5.59 -5.79 1.60
C THR A 59 5.54 -5.96 0.07
N VAL A 60 6.68 -6.22 -0.56
CA VAL A 60 6.75 -6.49 -2.01
C VAL A 60 5.99 -7.78 -2.34
N GLU A 61 6.13 -8.82 -1.53
CA GLU A 61 5.43 -10.10 -1.68
C GLU A 61 3.91 -9.94 -1.54
N VAL A 62 3.44 -9.20 -0.52
CA VAL A 62 2.01 -8.89 -0.36
C VAL A 62 1.48 -8.08 -1.53
N THR A 63 2.24 -7.09 -2.01
CA THR A 63 1.87 -6.30 -3.19
C THR A 63 1.65 -7.20 -4.41
N TRP A 64 2.58 -8.11 -4.68
CA TRP A 64 2.48 -9.03 -5.81
C TRP A 64 1.39 -10.09 -5.64
N MET A 65 1.18 -10.57 -4.42
CA MET A 65 0.07 -11.46 -4.10
C MET A 65 -1.28 -10.81 -4.47
N LEU A 66 -1.48 -9.54 -4.08
CA LEU A 66 -2.70 -8.79 -4.39
C LEU A 66 -2.86 -8.53 -5.89
N ILE A 67 -1.79 -8.13 -6.60
CA ILE A 67 -1.79 -7.94 -8.05
C ILE A 67 -2.19 -9.22 -8.76
N LEU A 68 -1.51 -10.32 -8.47
CA LEU A 68 -1.79 -11.62 -9.09
C LEU A 68 -3.19 -12.12 -8.77
N ALA A 69 -3.66 -11.96 -7.53
CA ALA A 69 -5.00 -12.37 -7.13
C ALA A 69 -6.10 -11.61 -7.90
N LEU A 70 -5.93 -10.31 -8.11
CA LEU A 70 -6.87 -9.50 -8.89
C LEU A 70 -6.88 -9.89 -10.37
N PHE A 71 -5.71 -9.92 -11.01
CA PHE A 71 -5.62 -10.23 -12.43
C PHE A 71 -6.07 -11.67 -12.77
N ARG A 72 -5.89 -12.61 -11.84
CA ARG A 72 -6.27 -14.02 -12.06
C ARG A 72 -7.66 -14.37 -11.55
N GLY A 73 -8.41 -13.45 -10.93
CA GLY A 73 -9.71 -13.74 -10.32
C GLY A 73 -9.61 -14.83 -9.23
N PHE A 74 -8.48 -14.84 -8.49
CA PHE A 74 -8.08 -15.96 -7.63
C PHE A 74 -9.15 -16.32 -6.58
N LEU A 75 -9.74 -15.32 -5.92
CA LEU A 75 -10.74 -15.58 -4.87
C LEU A 75 -12.04 -16.18 -5.43
N GLU A 76 -12.48 -15.75 -6.62
CA GLU A 76 -13.67 -16.28 -7.28
C GLU A 76 -13.45 -17.73 -7.71
N GLU A 77 -12.31 -18.03 -8.32
CA GLU A 77 -11.97 -19.37 -8.78
C GLU A 77 -11.84 -20.35 -7.60
N VAL A 78 -11.09 -19.99 -6.56
CA VAL A 78 -10.97 -20.80 -5.34
C VAL A 78 -12.32 -20.97 -4.65
N GLY A 79 -13.11 -19.89 -4.55
CA GLY A 79 -14.44 -19.92 -3.96
C GLY A 79 -15.41 -20.85 -4.73
N SER A 80 -15.33 -20.86 -6.05
CA SER A 80 -16.14 -21.74 -6.91
C SER A 80 -15.78 -23.21 -6.68
N VAL A 81 -14.50 -23.56 -6.77
CA VAL A 81 -14.04 -24.96 -6.60
C VAL A 81 -14.38 -25.48 -5.19
N ARG A 82 -14.21 -24.69 -4.15
CA ARG A 82 -14.56 -25.07 -2.77
C ARG A 82 -16.06 -25.35 -2.57
N LYS A 83 -16.93 -24.76 -3.38
CA LYS A 83 -18.39 -24.96 -3.38
C LYS A 83 -18.85 -26.04 -4.33
N GLY A 84 -17.93 -26.85 -4.92
CA GLY A 84 -18.24 -27.90 -5.87
C GLY A 84 -18.49 -27.40 -7.30
N GLY A 85 -18.22 -26.11 -7.57
CA GLY A 85 -18.24 -25.57 -8.93
C GLY A 85 -16.90 -25.80 -9.66
N TRP A 86 -16.75 -25.12 -10.78
CA TRP A 86 -15.56 -25.21 -11.63
C TRP A 86 -15.16 -23.79 -12.07
N GLN A 87 -14.47 -23.66 -13.19
CA GLN A 87 -14.00 -22.39 -13.76
C GLN A 87 -15.13 -21.35 -13.89
N ARG A 88 -14.87 -20.13 -13.42
CA ARG A 88 -15.80 -18.99 -13.49
C ARG A 88 -15.46 -18.04 -14.63
N GLY A 89 -14.19 -17.92 -14.93
CA GLY A 89 -13.74 -17.00 -15.97
C GLY A 89 -12.33 -17.30 -16.45
N LEU A 90 -11.84 -16.44 -17.33
CA LEU A 90 -10.45 -16.42 -17.75
C LEU A 90 -9.76 -15.27 -17.06
N GLY A 91 -8.74 -15.56 -16.25
CA GLY A 91 -7.90 -14.52 -15.69
C GLY A 91 -7.16 -13.73 -16.77
N VAL A 92 -6.84 -12.49 -16.49
CA VAL A 92 -6.06 -11.62 -17.39
C VAL A 92 -4.58 -11.90 -17.22
N GLY A 93 -3.83 -12.05 -18.32
CA GLY A 93 -2.38 -12.13 -18.32
C GLY A 93 -1.73 -10.77 -18.03
N LEU A 94 -0.52 -10.80 -17.47
CA LEU A 94 0.24 -9.57 -17.14
C LEU A 94 1.12 -9.10 -18.30
N ASP A 95 1.52 -10.01 -19.19
CA ASP A 95 2.37 -9.70 -20.34
C ASP A 95 1.74 -8.61 -21.23
N GLY A 96 2.54 -7.60 -21.54
CA GLY A 96 2.11 -6.42 -22.29
C GLY A 96 1.21 -5.43 -21.53
N LYS A 97 0.85 -5.70 -20.26
CA LYS A 97 0.11 -4.75 -19.41
C LYS A 97 1.03 -3.67 -18.84
N THR A 98 0.46 -2.56 -18.43
CA THR A 98 1.20 -1.44 -17.83
C THR A 98 0.99 -1.41 -16.33
N LEU A 99 2.10 -1.47 -15.57
CA LEU A 99 2.11 -1.20 -14.13
C LEU A 99 2.53 0.24 -13.87
N GLY A 100 1.66 1.02 -13.26
CA GLY A 100 1.96 2.33 -12.71
C GLY A 100 2.52 2.22 -11.29
N VAL A 101 3.72 2.73 -11.07
CA VAL A 101 4.36 2.75 -9.75
C VAL A 101 4.35 4.17 -9.20
N LEU A 102 3.46 4.45 -8.25
CA LEU A 102 3.42 5.72 -7.55
C LEU A 102 4.43 5.67 -6.40
N GLY A 103 5.65 6.15 -6.69
CA GLY A 103 6.80 6.11 -5.77
C GLY A 103 7.82 5.02 -6.09
N LEU A 104 8.86 5.36 -6.85
CA LEU A 104 9.96 4.45 -7.23
C LEU A 104 11.11 4.51 -6.20
N GLY A 105 10.78 4.27 -4.92
CA GLY A 105 11.75 4.16 -3.82
C GLY A 105 12.09 2.70 -3.48
N ASN A 106 12.51 2.45 -2.22
CA ASN A 106 12.95 1.14 -1.74
C ASN A 106 11.91 0.02 -1.94
N MET A 107 10.60 0.36 -1.95
CA MET A 107 9.50 -0.59 -2.20
C MET A 107 9.13 -0.65 -3.68
N GLY A 108 9.05 0.50 -4.35
CA GLY A 108 8.62 0.56 -5.75
C GLY A 108 9.62 -0.06 -6.72
N GLN A 109 10.93 0.06 -6.47
CA GLN A 109 11.96 -0.51 -7.34
C GLN A 109 11.89 -2.04 -7.44
N PRO A 110 11.87 -2.82 -6.35
CA PRO A 110 11.72 -4.28 -6.45
C PRO A 110 10.38 -4.70 -7.04
N VAL A 111 9.29 -3.97 -6.77
CA VAL A 111 7.98 -4.24 -7.42
C VAL A 111 8.07 -4.03 -8.92
N ALA A 112 8.69 -2.93 -9.38
CA ALA A 112 8.91 -2.64 -10.80
C ALA A 112 9.76 -3.73 -11.48
N LYS A 113 10.83 -4.19 -10.84
CA LYS A 113 11.70 -5.25 -11.35
C LYS A 113 10.95 -6.57 -11.56
N ILE A 114 10.06 -6.94 -10.65
CA ILE A 114 9.24 -8.15 -10.77
C ILE A 114 8.21 -7.97 -11.91
N ALA A 115 7.62 -6.77 -12.07
CA ALA A 115 6.71 -6.49 -13.18
C ALA A 115 7.36 -6.74 -14.55
N GLN A 116 8.59 -6.29 -14.71
CA GLN A 116 9.38 -6.52 -15.95
C GLN A 116 9.59 -8.02 -16.22
N VAL A 117 9.81 -8.84 -15.18
CA VAL A 117 9.91 -10.30 -15.32
C VAL A 117 8.61 -10.92 -15.81
N PHE A 118 7.46 -10.35 -15.45
CA PHE A 118 6.14 -10.73 -15.96
C PHE A 118 5.80 -10.15 -17.34
N GLY A 119 6.73 -9.46 -18.01
CA GLY A 119 6.50 -8.85 -19.31
C GLY A 119 5.67 -7.56 -19.27
N MET A 120 5.51 -6.93 -18.10
CA MET A 120 4.78 -5.67 -17.99
C MET A 120 5.62 -4.47 -18.42
N HIS A 121 4.98 -3.47 -19.01
CA HIS A 121 5.56 -2.12 -19.13
C HIS A 121 5.45 -1.41 -17.78
N VAL A 122 6.55 -0.79 -17.33
CA VAL A 122 6.55 -0.08 -16.05
C VAL A 122 6.70 1.41 -16.27
N ILE A 123 5.75 2.17 -15.76
CA ILE A 123 5.77 3.63 -15.71
C ILE A 123 5.75 4.09 -14.25
N ALA A 124 6.40 5.20 -13.93
CA ALA A 124 6.44 5.68 -12.56
C ALA A 124 6.29 7.20 -12.46
N TRP A 125 5.72 7.61 -11.33
CA TRP A 125 5.64 9.00 -10.91
C TRP A 125 5.77 9.14 -9.40
N SER A 126 6.38 10.20 -8.96
CA SER A 126 6.24 10.76 -7.60
C SER A 126 6.63 12.24 -7.62
N PRO A 127 6.29 13.05 -6.59
CA PRO A 127 6.55 14.49 -6.60
C PRO A 127 8.00 14.89 -6.95
N ASN A 128 8.97 14.06 -6.59
CA ASN A 128 10.41 14.34 -6.77
C ASN A 128 11.10 13.31 -7.69
N LEU A 129 10.35 12.57 -8.50
CA LEU A 129 10.91 11.60 -9.44
C LEU A 129 11.33 12.30 -10.73
N THR A 130 12.52 11.97 -11.22
CA THR A 130 13.04 12.50 -12.48
C THR A 130 13.42 11.37 -13.43
N PRO A 131 13.51 11.62 -14.75
CA PRO A 131 13.94 10.62 -15.72
C PRO A 131 15.31 10.01 -15.42
N GLU A 132 16.24 10.78 -14.87
CA GLU A 132 17.58 10.30 -14.49
C GLU A 132 17.50 9.25 -13.38
N ARG A 133 16.52 9.37 -12.48
CA ARG A 133 16.32 8.42 -11.37
C ARG A 133 15.58 7.16 -11.81
N THR A 134 14.81 7.18 -12.88
CA THR A 134 14.08 6.01 -13.38
C THR A 134 14.91 5.19 -14.38
N LYS A 135 15.79 5.84 -15.14
CA LYS A 135 16.63 5.22 -16.18
C LYS A 135 17.42 3.98 -15.72
N PRO A 136 18.06 3.96 -14.53
CA PRO A 136 18.80 2.77 -14.07
C PRO A 136 17.91 1.54 -13.81
N HIS A 137 16.58 1.73 -13.72
CA HIS A 137 15.60 0.69 -13.44
C HIS A 137 14.79 0.27 -14.68
N ASP A 138 15.09 0.85 -15.86
CA ASP A 138 14.32 0.66 -17.10
C ASP A 138 12.81 0.95 -16.90
N VAL A 139 12.53 2.08 -16.23
CA VAL A 139 11.18 2.56 -15.91
C VAL A 139 10.95 3.92 -16.58
N GLU A 140 9.84 4.07 -17.28
CA GLU A 140 9.46 5.33 -17.88
C GLU A 140 8.98 6.33 -16.80
N CYS A 141 9.59 7.53 -16.76
CA CYS A 141 9.13 8.63 -15.91
C CYS A 141 8.02 9.38 -16.63
N VAL A 142 6.84 9.44 -16.02
CA VAL A 142 5.64 10.04 -16.63
C VAL A 142 5.06 11.15 -15.76
N SER A 143 4.07 11.90 -16.29
CA SER A 143 3.26 12.81 -15.50
C SER A 143 2.34 12.04 -14.54
N LYS A 144 1.81 12.71 -13.49
CA LYS A 144 0.83 12.10 -12.60
C LYS A 144 -0.42 11.64 -13.37
N GLU A 145 -0.93 12.46 -14.27
CA GLU A 145 -2.09 12.11 -15.08
C GLU A 145 -1.84 10.90 -15.98
N ASP A 146 -0.67 10.85 -16.66
CA ASP A 146 -0.33 9.71 -17.50
C ASP A 146 -0.18 8.41 -16.72
N LEU A 147 0.33 8.47 -15.48
CA LEU A 147 0.37 7.32 -14.59
C LEU A 147 -1.03 6.71 -14.44
N PHE A 148 -2.06 7.53 -14.16
CA PHE A 148 -3.42 7.04 -13.97
C PHE A 148 -4.09 6.64 -15.28
N LYS A 149 -3.90 7.40 -16.36
CA LYS A 149 -4.54 7.13 -17.66
C LYS A 149 -4.02 5.87 -18.36
N ARG A 150 -2.72 5.57 -18.21
CA ARG A 150 -2.06 4.53 -19.00
C ARG A 150 -1.98 3.18 -18.29
N SER A 151 -2.12 3.14 -16.96
CA SER A 151 -1.92 1.94 -16.16
C SER A 151 -3.09 0.96 -16.24
N ASP A 152 -2.79 -0.33 -16.28
CA ASP A 152 -3.73 -1.42 -16.06
C ASP A 152 -3.79 -1.82 -14.57
N ALA A 153 -2.72 -1.54 -13.82
CA ALA A 153 -2.69 -1.54 -12.37
C ALA A 153 -1.81 -0.42 -11.85
N ILE A 154 -2.17 0.18 -10.72
CA ILE A 154 -1.38 1.21 -10.03
C ILE A 154 -1.08 0.72 -8.63
N THR A 155 0.19 0.79 -8.23
CA THR A 155 0.62 0.41 -6.88
C THR A 155 1.28 1.59 -6.17
N LEU A 156 0.91 1.77 -4.89
CA LEU A 156 1.29 2.95 -4.11
C LEU A 156 2.44 2.63 -3.16
N HIS A 157 3.55 3.37 -3.29
CA HIS A 157 4.79 3.17 -2.53
C HIS A 157 5.41 4.49 -2.03
N VAL A 158 4.60 5.53 -1.87
CA VAL A 158 5.04 6.77 -1.23
C VAL A 158 4.79 6.73 0.28
N PRO A 159 5.62 7.37 1.10
CA PRO A 159 5.34 7.52 2.52
C PRO A 159 4.14 8.44 2.74
N HIS A 160 3.41 8.25 3.84
CA HIS A 160 2.41 9.22 4.26
C HIS A 160 3.10 10.47 4.82
N ALA A 161 2.80 11.59 4.22
CA ALA A 161 3.20 12.92 4.64
C ALA A 161 2.06 13.90 4.29
N LYS A 162 2.13 15.14 4.75
CA LYS A 162 1.09 16.14 4.45
C LYS A 162 0.91 16.33 2.93
N GLU A 163 2.00 16.23 2.17
CA GLU A 163 2.04 16.41 0.72
C GLU A 163 1.53 15.18 -0.06
N THR A 164 1.37 14.04 0.61
CA THR A 164 0.88 12.79 0.01
C THR A 164 -0.48 12.35 0.57
N GLU A 165 -1.06 13.11 1.50
CA GLU A 165 -2.42 12.89 1.98
C GLU A 165 -3.42 13.28 0.88
N GLY A 166 -4.37 12.39 0.58
CA GLY A 166 -5.34 12.59 -0.52
C GLY A 166 -4.70 12.68 -1.92
N LEU A 167 -3.49 12.15 -2.09
CA LEU A 167 -2.77 12.21 -3.36
C LEU A 167 -3.52 11.51 -4.50
N VAL A 168 -4.34 10.52 -4.15
CA VAL A 168 -5.26 9.82 -5.05
C VAL A 168 -6.68 10.17 -4.62
N GLY A 169 -7.26 11.15 -5.26
CA GLY A 169 -8.64 11.60 -5.03
C GLY A 169 -9.58 11.28 -6.19
N ALA A 170 -10.76 11.90 -6.18
CA ALA A 170 -11.77 11.70 -7.21
C ALA A 170 -11.24 11.96 -8.64
N HIS A 171 -10.39 12.97 -8.80
CA HIS A 171 -9.80 13.30 -10.10
C HIS A 171 -8.93 12.16 -10.62
N GLU A 172 -7.98 11.68 -9.85
CA GLU A 172 -7.07 10.60 -10.23
C GLU A 172 -7.82 9.30 -10.52
N LEU A 173 -8.80 8.95 -9.67
CA LEU A 173 -9.65 7.78 -9.86
C LEU A 173 -10.45 7.87 -11.17
N SER A 174 -10.92 9.07 -11.54
CA SER A 174 -11.64 9.29 -12.80
C SER A 174 -10.78 9.12 -14.06
N LEU A 175 -9.46 9.24 -13.94
CA LEU A 175 -8.51 9.05 -15.03
C LEU A 175 -8.17 7.57 -15.27
N MET A 176 -8.43 6.69 -14.31
CA MET A 176 -8.11 5.26 -14.42
C MET A 176 -8.95 4.58 -15.50
N LYS A 177 -8.37 3.57 -16.15
CA LYS A 177 -9.12 2.70 -17.05
C LYS A 177 -10.19 1.93 -16.25
N THR A 178 -11.36 1.71 -16.84
CA THR A 178 -12.49 1.00 -16.20
C THR A 178 -12.10 -0.39 -15.66
N GLY A 179 -11.19 -1.10 -16.31
CA GLY A 179 -10.70 -2.41 -15.84
C GLY A 179 -9.42 -2.34 -14.99
N ALA A 180 -8.92 -1.15 -14.67
CA ALA A 180 -7.66 -1.02 -13.91
C ALA A 180 -7.83 -1.27 -12.41
N TYR A 181 -6.76 -1.74 -11.78
CA TYR A 181 -6.71 -2.03 -10.35
C TYR A 181 -5.87 -1.01 -9.59
N LEU A 182 -6.29 -0.65 -8.36
CA LEU A 182 -5.49 0.14 -7.43
C LEU A 182 -5.02 -0.74 -6.27
N ILE A 183 -3.69 -0.76 -6.04
CA ILE A 183 -3.07 -1.56 -4.98
C ILE A 183 -2.45 -0.61 -3.94
N ASN A 184 -2.87 -0.74 -2.67
CA ASN A 184 -2.32 0.05 -1.58
C ASN A 184 -1.81 -0.85 -0.44
N THR A 185 -0.49 -1.00 -0.39
CA THR A 185 0.26 -1.66 0.69
C THR A 185 1.15 -0.65 1.43
N SER A 186 0.86 0.64 1.26
CA SER A 186 1.64 1.73 1.86
C SER A 186 0.91 2.35 3.07
N ARG A 187 0.07 3.35 2.84
CA ARG A 187 -0.70 4.02 3.91
C ARG A 187 -2.09 4.39 3.41
N PRO A 188 -3.14 4.23 4.23
CA PRO A 188 -4.53 4.44 3.79
C PRO A 188 -4.80 5.88 3.37
N LYS A 189 -4.32 6.87 4.10
CA LYS A 189 -4.56 8.30 3.85
C LYS A 189 -3.96 8.86 2.56
N ILE A 190 -3.21 8.05 1.80
CA ILE A 190 -2.74 8.44 0.46
C ILE A 190 -3.92 8.48 -0.53
N VAL A 191 -4.97 7.70 -0.25
CA VAL A 191 -6.19 7.62 -1.07
C VAL A 191 -7.35 8.22 -0.29
N ASP A 192 -8.10 9.11 -0.93
CA ASP A 192 -9.35 9.62 -0.39
C ASP A 192 -10.40 8.50 -0.39
N GLU A 193 -10.79 8.05 0.81
CA GLU A 193 -11.58 6.83 0.99
C GLU A 193 -12.98 6.94 0.38
N GLU A 194 -13.68 8.06 0.56
CA GLU A 194 -15.04 8.23 0.05
C GLU A 194 -15.12 8.16 -1.49
N PRO A 195 -14.34 8.93 -2.26
CA PRO A 195 -14.33 8.80 -3.72
C PRO A 195 -13.86 7.41 -4.18
N PHE A 196 -12.96 6.76 -3.43
CA PHE A 196 -12.47 5.43 -3.75
C PHE A 196 -13.55 4.36 -3.58
N ILE A 197 -14.30 4.39 -2.48
CA ILE A 197 -15.46 3.52 -2.28
C ILE A 197 -16.50 3.74 -3.39
N ALA A 198 -16.75 4.99 -3.76
CA ALA A 198 -17.68 5.31 -4.85
C ALA A 198 -17.21 4.74 -6.19
N ALA A 199 -15.91 4.86 -6.52
CA ALA A 199 -15.33 4.34 -7.75
C ALA A 199 -15.39 2.79 -7.82
N LEU A 200 -15.20 2.11 -6.69
CA LEU A 200 -15.32 0.65 -6.59
C LEU A 200 -16.78 0.18 -6.69
N THR A 201 -17.69 0.88 -6.04
CA THR A 201 -19.12 0.54 -6.01
C THR A 201 -19.77 0.70 -7.38
N ASN A 202 -19.47 1.79 -8.09
CA ASN A 202 -20.01 2.04 -9.43
C ASN A 202 -19.18 1.37 -10.55
N GLN A 203 -18.12 0.64 -10.18
CA GLN A 203 -17.23 -0.09 -11.09
C GLN A 203 -16.57 0.82 -12.15
N SER A 204 -16.32 2.08 -11.84
CA SER A 204 -15.54 2.96 -12.73
C SER A 204 -14.08 2.55 -12.83
N ILE A 205 -13.59 1.77 -11.85
CA ILE A 205 -12.33 1.02 -11.89
C ILE A 205 -12.58 -0.47 -11.68
N GLY A 206 -11.65 -1.32 -12.08
CA GLY A 206 -11.81 -2.78 -12.03
C GLY A 206 -11.86 -3.35 -10.62
N GLY A 207 -11.13 -2.76 -9.68
CA GLY A 207 -11.09 -3.22 -8.29
C GLY A 207 -9.88 -2.73 -7.51
N ALA A 208 -9.69 -3.26 -6.31
CA ALA A 208 -8.61 -2.88 -5.42
C ALA A 208 -7.99 -4.03 -4.64
N GLY A 209 -6.67 -3.92 -4.37
CA GLY A 209 -5.92 -4.76 -3.44
C GLY A 209 -5.42 -3.92 -2.26
N LEU A 210 -5.90 -4.18 -1.05
CA LEU A 210 -5.66 -3.35 0.11
C LEU A 210 -5.03 -4.15 1.25
N ASP A 211 -3.96 -3.60 1.83
CA ASP A 211 -3.32 -4.13 3.04
C ASP A 211 -3.33 -3.10 4.19
N VAL A 212 -3.91 -1.92 3.99
CA VAL A 212 -3.93 -0.82 4.96
C VAL A 212 -5.28 -0.11 4.97
N PHE A 213 -5.74 0.32 6.18
CA PHE A 213 -7.07 0.91 6.37
C PHE A 213 -7.02 2.08 7.35
N ASN A 214 -7.94 3.05 7.20
CA ASN A 214 -8.04 4.20 8.10
C ASN A 214 -8.40 3.80 9.53
N ILE A 215 -9.15 2.71 9.70
CA ILE A 215 -9.48 2.10 10.98
C ILE A 215 -9.00 0.65 10.94
N GLU A 216 -8.14 0.28 11.87
CA GLU A 216 -7.61 -1.08 12.02
C GLU A 216 -7.86 -1.59 13.45
N PRO A 217 -8.53 -2.74 13.64
CA PRO A 217 -9.10 -3.64 12.63
C PRO A 217 -10.22 -3.01 11.81
N LEU A 218 -10.31 -3.40 10.53
CA LEU A 218 -11.36 -2.93 9.61
C LEU A 218 -12.75 -3.31 10.16
N PRO A 219 -13.71 -2.37 10.35
CA PRO A 219 -15.05 -2.66 10.84
C PRO A 219 -15.79 -3.73 10.02
N ASP A 220 -16.67 -4.50 10.66
CA ASP A 220 -17.32 -5.64 10.01
C ASP A 220 -18.28 -5.23 8.88
N ASP A 221 -18.87 -4.05 8.96
CA ASP A 221 -19.78 -3.46 7.98
C ASP A 221 -19.08 -2.56 6.94
N HIS A 222 -17.75 -2.48 6.98
CA HIS A 222 -17.01 -1.59 6.09
C HIS A 222 -17.15 -2.03 4.61
N PRO A 223 -17.37 -1.11 3.65
CA PRO A 223 -17.53 -1.43 2.24
C PRO A 223 -16.41 -2.29 1.66
N PHE A 224 -15.15 -2.10 2.07
CA PHE A 224 -14.02 -2.90 1.61
C PHE A 224 -14.08 -4.38 1.97
N ARG A 225 -14.93 -4.79 2.94
CA ARG A 225 -15.22 -6.20 3.22
C ARG A 225 -16.30 -6.78 2.33
N LEU A 226 -17.20 -5.94 1.84
CA LEU A 226 -18.43 -6.34 1.17
C LEU A 226 -18.33 -6.28 -0.36
N LEU A 227 -17.48 -5.40 -0.89
CA LEU A 227 -17.32 -5.20 -2.33
C LEU A 227 -16.60 -6.40 -2.96
N PRO A 228 -17.20 -7.06 -3.97
CA PRO A 228 -16.65 -8.27 -4.58
C PRO A 228 -15.35 -8.03 -5.37
N ASN A 229 -15.12 -6.79 -5.80
CA ASN A 229 -13.93 -6.36 -6.54
C ASN A 229 -12.82 -5.81 -5.64
N VAL A 230 -12.89 -6.06 -4.32
CA VAL A 230 -11.86 -5.67 -3.35
C VAL A 230 -11.25 -6.90 -2.69
N ILE A 231 -9.92 -6.98 -2.66
CA ILE A 231 -9.16 -7.98 -1.91
C ILE A 231 -8.45 -7.25 -0.77
N SER A 232 -8.77 -7.64 0.48
CA SER A 232 -8.23 -7.04 1.69
C SER A 232 -7.40 -8.03 2.49
N THR A 233 -6.23 -7.61 2.97
CA THR A 233 -5.36 -8.35 3.89
C THR A 233 -5.14 -7.54 5.17
N PRO A 234 -4.92 -8.19 6.33
CA PRO A 234 -4.99 -7.52 7.64
C PRO A 234 -3.68 -6.84 8.07
N HIS A 235 -3.02 -6.12 7.17
CA HIS A 235 -1.81 -5.30 7.43
C HIS A 235 -0.69 -6.05 8.17
#